data_0b6f8cfac899e1602d6c0e7e4c8e2af4
#
_entry.id   0b6f8cfac899e1602d6c0e7e4c8e2af4
#
_cell.length_a   1.000
_cell.length_b   1.000
_cell.length_c   1.000
_cell.angle_alpha   90.00
_cell.angle_beta   90.00
_cell.angle_gamma   90.00
#
_symmetry.space_group_name_H-M   'P 1'
#
loop_
_entity.id
_entity.type
_entity.pdbx_description
1 polymer ?
#
loop_
_entity_poly.entity_id
_entity_poly.type
_entity_poly.pdbx_seq_one_letter_code
_entity_poly.pdbx_strand_id
1 'polypeptide(L)'
;VGSEMCIRDRFYDRDKLVVRLHTGDPCIYGAIQEQMAFFDRFGMNYHITPGISSFQAAAAALKSQFTIPEKVQTIILTRGEGRTPMPEKEQLHKLAASQSTMCIYLSAGIVDDVQRELLMVYPPETPVAACYKLTWKEEKIYRGVLKDLARIVHDNHLTLTTLLVVGDAIDNREGLSRLYNDNFKHLFRR
;
A
#
# COMPACT_ATOMS: atom_id res chain seq x y z
N VAL A 1 -23.82 3.04 3.91
CA VAL A 1 -23.75 2.35 2.60
C VAL A 1 -25.07 2.54 1.83
N GLY A 2 -26.25 2.46 2.48
CA GLY A 2 -27.53 2.63 1.79
C GLY A 2 -27.79 4.02 1.23
N SER A 3 -27.40 5.09 1.92
CA SER A 3 -27.68 6.47 1.49
C SER A 3 -26.89 6.92 0.26
N GLU A 4 -25.63 6.49 0.12
CA GLU A 4 -24.78 6.88 -1.03
C GLU A 4 -25.22 6.17 -2.31
N MET A 5 -25.71 4.94 -2.24
CA MET A 5 -26.25 4.22 -3.39
C MET A 5 -27.54 4.86 -3.89
N CYS A 6 -28.48 5.20 -3.00
CA CYS A 6 -29.73 5.89 -3.38
C CYS A 6 -29.51 7.25 -4.04
N ILE A 7 -28.48 7.99 -3.66
CA ILE A 7 -28.14 9.28 -4.29
C ILE A 7 -27.66 9.05 -5.73
N ARG A 8 -26.79 8.05 -5.94
CA ARG A 8 -26.25 7.72 -7.26
C ARG A 8 -27.34 7.26 -8.23
N ASP A 9 -28.22 6.37 -7.78
CA ASP A 9 -29.34 5.86 -8.60
C ASP A 9 -30.23 7.00 -9.09
N ARG A 10 -30.55 7.94 -8.20
CA ARG A 10 -31.38 9.12 -8.55
C ARG A 10 -30.77 9.99 -9.63
N PHE A 11 -29.44 10.12 -9.68
CA PHE A 11 -28.76 10.92 -10.70
C PHE A 11 -28.53 10.14 -11.99
N TYR A 12 -28.31 8.83 -11.91
CA TYR A 12 -28.23 7.99 -13.08
C TYR A 12 -29.55 7.97 -13.88
N ASP A 13 -30.68 7.83 -13.20
CA ASP A 13 -32.03 7.88 -13.79
C ASP A 13 -32.34 9.23 -14.47
N ARG A 14 -31.51 10.24 -14.28
CA ARG A 14 -31.63 11.57 -14.91
C ARG A 14 -30.62 11.82 -16.01
N ASP A 15 -30.02 10.79 -16.57
CA ASP A 15 -28.94 10.88 -17.59
C ASP A 15 -27.78 11.78 -17.16
N LYS A 16 -27.42 11.79 -15.87
CA LYS A 16 -26.31 12.56 -15.35
C LYS A 16 -25.05 11.72 -15.26
N LEU A 17 -23.92 12.32 -15.63
CA LEU A 17 -22.62 11.75 -15.34
C LEU A 17 -22.37 11.85 -13.82
N VAL A 18 -22.27 10.70 -13.17
CA VAL A 18 -21.94 10.59 -11.74
C VAL A 18 -20.45 10.24 -11.58
N VAL A 19 -19.68 11.09 -10.92
CA VAL A 19 -18.27 10.87 -10.66
C VAL A 19 -18.07 10.63 -9.16
N ARG A 20 -17.51 9.46 -8.83
CA ARG A 20 -17.06 9.15 -7.47
C ARG A 20 -15.57 9.40 -7.34
N LEU A 21 -15.18 10.31 -6.47
CA LEU A 21 -13.78 10.60 -6.18
C LEU A 21 -13.24 9.63 -5.14
N HIS A 22 -12.01 9.19 -5.36
CA HIS A 22 -11.23 8.35 -4.45
C HIS A 22 -9.89 8.99 -4.13
N THR A 23 -9.32 8.65 -2.98
CA THR A 23 -7.92 8.93 -2.66
C THR A 23 -7.08 7.73 -3.08
N GLY A 24 -6.06 7.94 -3.91
CA GLY A 24 -5.24 6.87 -4.46
C GLY A 24 -5.92 6.10 -5.59
N ASP A 25 -5.65 4.81 -5.69
CA ASP A 25 -6.26 3.92 -6.69
C ASP A 25 -7.55 3.30 -6.15
N PRO A 26 -8.67 3.41 -6.88
CA PRO A 26 -9.95 2.86 -6.42
C PRO A 26 -9.96 1.34 -6.26
N CYS A 27 -9.11 0.62 -7.00
CA CYS A 27 -9.04 -0.84 -6.97
C CYS A 27 -8.17 -1.39 -5.83
N ILE A 28 -7.41 -0.53 -5.12
CA ILE A 28 -6.56 -0.92 -4.00
C ILE A 28 -7.17 -0.40 -2.71
N TYR A 29 -7.85 -1.26 -1.96
CA TYR A 29 -8.58 -0.93 -0.72
C TYR A 29 -9.63 0.18 -0.86
N GLY A 30 -10.13 0.43 -2.07
CA GLY A 30 -11.11 1.49 -2.37
C GLY A 30 -12.56 1.10 -2.12
N ALA A 31 -12.84 -0.13 -1.68
CA ALA A 31 -14.19 -0.65 -1.40
C ALA A 31 -15.19 -0.43 -2.56
N ILE A 32 -14.77 -0.75 -3.78
CA ILE A 32 -15.60 -0.58 -4.99
C ILE A 32 -16.26 -1.87 -5.48
N GLN A 33 -15.86 -3.04 -4.98
CA GLN A 33 -16.33 -4.34 -5.45
C GLN A 33 -17.85 -4.46 -5.39
N GLU A 34 -18.45 -4.07 -4.27
CA GLU A 34 -19.90 -4.13 -4.08
C GLU A 34 -20.65 -3.20 -5.05
N GLN A 35 -20.04 -2.07 -5.38
CA GLN A 35 -20.62 -1.11 -6.32
C GLN A 35 -20.56 -1.62 -7.74
N MET A 36 -19.45 -2.22 -8.15
CA MET A 36 -19.33 -2.87 -9.45
C MET A 36 -20.37 -3.97 -9.61
N ALA A 37 -20.52 -4.84 -8.61
CA ALA A 37 -21.53 -5.88 -8.61
C ALA A 37 -22.97 -5.32 -8.70
N PHE A 38 -23.24 -4.18 -8.07
CA PHE A 38 -24.52 -3.49 -8.21
C PHE A 38 -24.72 -2.95 -9.62
N PHE A 39 -23.73 -2.26 -10.19
CA PHE A 39 -23.81 -1.72 -11.55
C PHE A 39 -24.04 -2.82 -12.58
N ASP A 40 -23.27 -3.92 -12.49
CA ASP A 40 -23.42 -5.08 -13.37
C ASP A 40 -24.84 -5.70 -13.29
N ARG A 41 -25.37 -5.83 -12.07
CA ARG A 41 -26.72 -6.37 -11.84
C ARG A 41 -27.81 -5.54 -12.50
N PHE A 42 -27.67 -4.23 -12.54
CA PHE A 42 -28.65 -3.31 -13.11
C PHE A 42 -28.30 -2.84 -14.52
N GLY A 43 -27.29 -3.43 -15.17
CA GLY A 43 -26.88 -3.08 -16.53
C GLY A 43 -26.39 -1.63 -16.67
N MET A 44 -25.87 -1.03 -15.59
CA MET A 44 -25.38 0.33 -15.60
C MET A 44 -23.96 0.40 -16.16
N ASN A 45 -23.71 1.30 -17.09
CA ASN A 45 -22.38 1.54 -17.61
C ASN A 45 -21.52 2.31 -16.60
N TYR A 46 -20.30 1.86 -16.39
CA TYR A 46 -19.32 2.55 -15.54
C TYR A 46 -17.90 2.41 -16.09
N HIS A 47 -17.04 3.31 -15.65
CA HIS A 47 -15.62 3.30 -15.96
C HIS A 47 -14.82 3.53 -14.70
N ILE A 48 -13.67 2.87 -14.56
CA ILE A 48 -12.73 3.06 -13.47
C ILE A 48 -11.47 3.68 -14.03
N THR A 49 -11.15 4.88 -13.54
CA THR A 49 -9.88 5.53 -13.87
C THR A 49 -8.85 5.11 -12.82
N PRO A 50 -7.73 4.48 -13.22
CA PRO A 50 -6.68 4.11 -12.28
C PRO A 50 -6.04 5.34 -11.66
N GLY A 51 -5.63 5.21 -10.41
CA GLY A 51 -4.96 6.26 -9.65
C GLY A 51 -3.58 5.84 -9.15
N ILE A 52 -2.90 6.76 -8.47
CA ILE A 52 -1.63 6.48 -7.80
C ILE A 52 -1.95 6.09 -6.36
N SER A 53 -1.69 4.84 -6.01
CA SER A 53 -1.88 4.36 -4.65
C SER A 53 -0.78 4.86 -3.70
N SER A 54 -1.08 4.88 -2.40
CA SER A 54 -0.15 5.40 -1.39
C SER A 54 1.20 4.69 -1.34
N PHE A 55 1.30 3.42 -1.76
CA PHE A 55 2.62 2.74 -1.83
C PHE A 55 3.54 3.36 -2.88
N GLN A 56 3.00 3.80 -4.02
CA GLN A 56 3.77 4.49 -5.06
C GLN A 56 4.19 5.89 -4.59
N ALA A 57 3.27 6.60 -3.93
CA ALA A 57 3.58 7.89 -3.31
C ALA A 57 4.65 7.75 -2.22
N ALA A 58 4.59 6.67 -1.41
CA ALA A 58 5.61 6.36 -0.41
C ALA A 58 6.98 6.10 -1.04
N ALA A 59 7.05 5.30 -2.10
CA ALA A 59 8.29 5.03 -2.82
C ALA A 59 8.95 6.33 -3.32
N ALA A 60 8.15 7.23 -3.91
CA ALA A 60 8.61 8.54 -4.35
C ALA A 60 9.09 9.43 -3.20
N ALA A 61 8.30 9.56 -2.13
CA ALA A 61 8.62 10.39 -0.98
C ALA A 61 9.83 9.86 -0.19
N LEU A 62 9.98 8.54 -0.09
CA LEU A 62 11.14 7.88 0.48
C LEU A 62 12.37 7.94 -0.44
N LYS A 63 12.19 8.32 -1.72
CA LYS A 63 13.21 8.24 -2.78
C LYS A 63 13.80 6.83 -2.87
N SER A 64 12.96 5.82 -2.76
CA SER A 64 13.35 4.40 -2.73
C SER A 64 12.66 3.65 -3.85
N GLN A 65 13.42 2.82 -4.55
CA GLN A 65 12.87 1.81 -5.43
C GLN A 65 12.56 0.57 -4.59
N PHE A 66 11.31 0.17 -4.50
CA PHE A 66 10.88 -0.95 -3.64
C PHE A 66 11.25 -2.33 -4.20
N THR A 67 11.85 -2.37 -5.38
CA THR A 67 12.43 -3.56 -5.99
C THR A 67 13.90 -3.31 -6.28
N ILE A 68 14.80 -4.07 -5.67
CA ILE A 68 16.24 -3.91 -5.83
C ILE A 68 16.81 -5.19 -6.44
N PRO A 69 17.50 -5.12 -7.59
CA PRO A 69 18.12 -6.29 -8.21
C PRO A 69 18.97 -7.09 -7.21
N GLU A 70 18.83 -8.42 -7.26
CA GLU A 70 19.57 -9.38 -6.44
C GLU A 70 19.27 -9.35 -4.91
N LYS A 71 18.47 -8.39 -4.44
CA LYS A 71 18.08 -8.27 -3.01
C LYS A 71 16.58 -8.51 -2.80
N VAL A 72 15.74 -7.69 -3.38
CA VAL A 72 14.28 -7.80 -3.25
C VAL A 72 13.58 -7.45 -4.55
N GLN A 73 12.76 -8.35 -5.08
CA GLN A 73 12.05 -8.20 -6.36
C GLN A 73 10.53 -8.19 -6.21
N THR A 74 10.05 -8.33 -4.98
CA THR A 74 8.62 -8.45 -4.70
C THR A 74 8.15 -7.33 -3.79
N ILE A 75 6.99 -6.77 -4.10
CA ILE A 75 6.28 -5.83 -3.24
C ILE A 75 4.98 -6.50 -2.81
N ILE A 76 4.74 -6.61 -1.53
CA ILE A 76 3.52 -7.15 -0.95
C ILE A 76 2.66 -5.99 -0.48
N LEU A 77 1.48 -5.85 -1.08
CA LEU A 77 0.45 -4.91 -0.63
C LEU A 77 -0.53 -5.69 0.23
N THR A 78 -0.62 -5.35 1.51
CA THR A 78 -1.45 -6.07 2.46
C THR A 78 -1.96 -5.14 3.57
N ARG A 79 -2.69 -5.72 4.52
CA ARG A 79 -3.10 -5.08 5.77
C ARG A 79 -2.91 -6.04 6.94
N GLY A 80 -2.87 -5.54 8.15
CA GLY A 80 -2.98 -6.36 9.35
C GLY A 80 -4.42 -6.82 9.61
N GLU A 81 -4.57 -7.83 10.46
CA GLU A 81 -5.87 -8.27 10.94
C GLU A 81 -6.42 -7.31 11.99
N GLY A 82 -7.42 -6.54 11.59
CA GLY A 82 -8.11 -5.60 12.47
C GLY A 82 -9.55 -6.06 12.78
N ARG A 83 -10.52 -5.16 12.64
CA ARG A 83 -11.94 -5.49 12.83
C ARG A 83 -12.48 -6.49 11.81
N THR A 84 -11.88 -6.56 10.64
CA THR A 84 -12.20 -7.55 9.61
C THR A 84 -11.11 -8.60 9.59
N PRO A 85 -11.47 -9.91 9.63
CA PRO A 85 -10.49 -10.99 9.66
C PRO A 85 -9.65 -11.01 8.38
N MET A 86 -8.46 -11.58 8.49
CA MET A 86 -7.60 -11.94 7.36
C MET A 86 -7.72 -13.44 7.08
N PRO A 87 -7.68 -13.84 5.81
CA PRO A 87 -7.53 -15.27 5.49
C PRO A 87 -6.29 -15.84 6.20
N GLU A 88 -6.42 -17.05 6.74
CA GLU A 88 -5.32 -17.66 7.52
C GLU A 88 -3.99 -17.69 6.77
N LYS A 89 -4.03 -17.95 5.45
CA LYS A 89 -2.83 -17.97 4.59
C LYS A 89 -2.22 -16.59 4.32
N GLU A 90 -2.94 -15.51 4.61
CA GLU A 90 -2.54 -14.12 4.35
C GLU A 90 -2.21 -13.35 5.64
N GLN A 91 -2.05 -14.02 6.76
CA GLN A 91 -1.54 -13.41 7.98
C GLN A 91 -0.13 -12.84 7.76
N LEU A 92 0.19 -11.73 8.43
CA LEU A 92 1.42 -10.97 8.15
C LEU A 92 2.68 -11.82 8.27
N HIS A 93 2.80 -12.64 9.29
CA HIS A 93 3.97 -13.52 9.48
C HIS A 93 4.13 -14.52 8.34
N LYS A 94 3.05 -14.98 7.70
CA LYS A 94 3.12 -15.89 6.54
C LYS A 94 3.54 -15.15 5.28
N LEU A 95 2.95 -13.98 5.02
CA LEU A 95 3.33 -13.14 3.88
C LEU A 95 4.77 -12.62 4.00
N ALA A 96 5.23 -12.40 5.22
CA ALA A 96 6.56 -11.92 5.52
C ALA A 96 7.68 -12.95 5.26
N ALA A 97 7.35 -14.23 5.03
CA ALA A 97 8.32 -15.31 4.89
C ALA A 97 9.38 -15.07 3.79
N SER A 98 9.03 -14.31 2.76
CA SER A 98 9.96 -13.94 1.69
C SER A 98 10.86 -12.75 2.02
N GLN A 99 10.65 -12.08 3.16
CA GLN A 99 11.32 -10.82 3.55
C GLN A 99 11.31 -9.77 2.43
N SER A 100 10.23 -9.74 1.65
CA SER A 100 10.00 -8.79 0.56
C SER A 100 9.71 -7.38 1.10
N THR A 101 9.68 -6.39 0.23
CA THR A 101 9.16 -5.07 0.63
C THR A 101 7.67 -5.18 0.90
N MET A 102 7.24 -4.86 2.12
CA MET A 102 5.82 -4.87 2.50
C MET A 102 5.28 -3.46 2.66
N CYS A 103 4.13 -3.19 2.05
CA CYS A 103 3.35 -1.97 2.21
C CYS A 103 2.04 -2.32 2.91
N ILE A 104 1.91 -1.93 4.18
CA ILE A 104 0.84 -2.38 5.07
C ILE A 104 -0.15 -1.24 5.27
N TYR A 105 -1.34 -1.41 4.71
CA TYR A 105 -2.45 -0.46 4.72
C TYR A 105 -3.31 -0.61 5.97
N LEU A 106 -4.03 0.44 6.35
CA LEU A 106 -5.11 0.40 7.35
C LEU A 106 -4.70 -0.17 8.73
N SER A 107 -3.41 -0.16 9.05
CA SER A 107 -2.87 -0.94 10.18
C SER A 107 -2.17 -0.12 11.27
N ALA A 108 -2.17 1.21 11.17
CA ALA A 108 -1.55 2.05 12.21
C ALA A 108 -2.23 1.88 13.58
N GLY A 109 -3.54 1.66 13.62
CA GLY A 109 -4.28 1.44 14.88
C GLY A 109 -4.06 0.07 15.54
N ILE A 110 -3.36 -0.84 14.87
CA ILE A 110 -3.03 -2.18 15.35
C ILE A 110 -1.53 -2.46 15.21
N VAL A 111 -0.72 -1.41 15.27
CA VAL A 111 0.71 -1.48 14.97
C VAL A 111 1.49 -2.42 15.90
N ASP A 112 1.04 -2.61 17.15
CA ASP A 112 1.67 -3.54 18.09
C ASP A 112 1.57 -4.99 17.59
N ASP A 113 0.40 -5.38 17.09
CA ASP A 113 0.19 -6.70 16.50
C ASP A 113 0.98 -6.85 15.19
N VAL A 114 0.98 -5.81 14.35
CA VAL A 114 1.78 -5.78 13.12
C VAL A 114 3.26 -5.99 13.42
N GLN A 115 3.82 -5.20 14.35
CA GLN A 115 5.23 -5.35 14.74
C GLN A 115 5.52 -6.74 15.28
N ARG A 116 4.67 -7.26 16.18
CA ARG A 116 4.84 -8.59 16.76
C ARG A 116 4.88 -9.68 15.68
N GLU A 117 3.94 -9.69 14.74
CA GLU A 117 3.91 -10.68 13.67
C GLU A 117 5.11 -10.58 12.73
N LEU A 118 5.51 -9.37 12.36
CA LEU A 118 6.64 -9.17 11.47
C LEU A 118 7.97 -9.57 12.13
N LEU A 119 8.15 -9.33 13.43
CA LEU A 119 9.33 -9.75 14.18
C LEU A 119 9.50 -11.27 14.30
N MET A 120 8.46 -12.06 13.98
CA MET A 120 8.61 -13.52 13.87
C MET A 120 9.49 -13.92 12.68
N VAL A 121 9.65 -13.06 11.69
CA VAL A 121 10.26 -13.40 10.40
C VAL A 121 11.35 -12.42 9.98
N TYR A 122 11.09 -11.12 10.08
CA TYR A 122 12.09 -10.10 9.76
C TYR A 122 13.07 -9.88 10.92
N PRO A 123 14.35 -9.60 10.61
CA PRO A 123 15.29 -9.10 11.62
C PRO A 123 14.78 -7.84 12.31
N PRO A 124 15.04 -7.67 13.63
CA PRO A 124 14.61 -6.49 14.37
C PRO A 124 15.13 -5.15 13.79
N GLU A 125 16.28 -5.19 13.12
CA GLU A 125 16.92 -4.03 12.50
C GLU A 125 16.44 -3.75 11.07
N THR A 126 15.46 -4.52 10.56
CA THR A 126 14.90 -4.28 9.23
C THR A 126 14.36 -2.84 9.13
N PRO A 127 14.74 -2.09 8.09
CA PRO A 127 14.27 -0.73 7.89
C PRO A 127 12.75 -0.63 7.80
N VAL A 128 12.19 0.39 8.43
CA VAL A 128 10.76 0.70 8.35
C VAL A 128 10.53 2.20 8.10
N ALA A 129 9.39 2.51 7.53
CA ALA A 129 8.90 3.87 7.41
C ALA A 129 7.40 3.93 7.71
N ALA A 130 7.00 4.84 8.60
CA ALA A 130 5.61 5.21 8.78
C ALA A 130 5.34 6.50 8.00
N CYS A 131 4.56 6.39 6.93
CA CYS A 131 4.29 7.47 5.99
C CYS A 131 2.87 8.01 6.25
N TYR A 132 2.79 9.18 6.85
CA TYR A 132 1.54 9.82 7.27
C TYR A 132 1.11 10.87 6.26
N LYS A 133 -0.16 10.82 5.86
CA LYS A 133 -0.80 11.79 4.95
C LYS A 133 0.04 12.13 3.71
N LEU A 134 0.58 11.10 3.05
CA LEU A 134 1.35 11.28 1.81
C LEU A 134 0.62 12.19 0.81
N THR A 135 1.34 13.13 0.22
CA THR A 135 0.86 14.15 -0.72
C THR A 135 -0.03 15.25 -0.13
N TRP A 136 -0.33 15.20 1.15
CA TRP A 136 -1.07 16.27 1.83
C TRP A 136 -0.11 17.34 2.36
N LYS A 137 -0.64 18.51 2.74
CA LYS A 137 0.18 19.58 3.35
C LYS A 137 0.82 19.17 4.66
N GLU A 138 0.18 18.24 5.37
CA GLU A 138 0.61 17.70 6.66
C GLU A 138 1.43 16.41 6.51
N GLU A 139 1.95 16.12 5.32
CA GLU A 139 2.79 14.96 5.07
C GLU A 139 3.95 14.87 6.07
N LYS A 140 4.11 13.70 6.67
CA LYS A 140 5.24 13.38 7.54
C LYS A 140 5.71 11.95 7.30
N ILE A 141 7.01 11.77 7.34
CA ILE A 141 7.64 10.46 7.17
C ILE A 141 8.56 10.21 8.36
N TYR A 142 8.32 9.11 9.05
CA TYR A 142 9.11 8.67 10.18
C TYR A 142 9.84 7.38 9.80
N ARG A 143 11.16 7.41 9.83
CA ARG A 143 12.02 6.26 9.52
C ARG A 143 12.56 5.66 10.81
N GLY A 144 12.84 4.36 10.78
CA GLY A 144 13.44 3.64 11.88
C GLY A 144 13.66 2.18 11.53
N VAL A 145 13.70 1.34 12.54
CA VAL A 145 13.84 -0.11 12.42
C VAL A 145 12.61 -0.81 12.98
N LEU A 146 12.39 -2.07 12.55
CA LEU A 146 11.16 -2.81 12.83
C LEU A 146 10.87 -2.93 14.34
N LYS A 147 11.89 -3.15 15.17
CA LYS A 147 11.72 -3.24 16.64
C LYS A 147 11.13 -1.96 17.26
N ASP A 148 11.25 -0.83 16.60
CA ASP A 148 10.78 0.48 17.06
C ASP A 148 9.47 0.93 16.38
N LEU A 149 8.91 0.15 15.46
CA LEU A 149 7.78 0.56 14.62
C LEU A 149 6.57 1.01 15.45
N ALA A 150 6.17 0.23 16.46
CA ALA A 150 5.04 0.57 17.31
C ALA A 150 5.30 1.87 18.08
N ARG A 151 6.49 2.03 18.65
CA ARG A 151 6.91 3.26 19.33
C ARG A 151 6.86 4.46 18.39
N ILE A 152 7.36 4.34 17.17
CA ILE A 152 7.29 5.41 16.15
C ILE A 152 5.86 5.86 15.91
N VAL A 153 4.94 4.92 15.76
CA VAL A 153 3.52 5.21 15.49
C VAL A 153 2.85 5.85 16.72
N HIS A 154 3.10 5.33 17.93
CA HIS A 154 2.50 5.84 19.17
C HIS A 154 3.03 7.24 19.53
N ASP A 155 4.35 7.44 19.55
CA ASP A 155 4.98 8.71 19.94
C ASP A 155 4.56 9.86 19.00
N ASN A 156 4.26 9.55 17.74
CA ASN A 156 3.85 10.54 16.75
C ASN A 156 2.33 10.58 16.53
N HIS A 157 1.54 9.86 17.34
CA HIS A 157 0.09 9.82 17.29
C HIS A 157 -0.45 9.51 15.87
N LEU A 158 0.21 8.61 15.16
CA LEU A 158 -0.16 8.25 13.79
C LEU A 158 -1.40 7.35 13.81
N THR A 159 -2.40 7.73 13.05
CA THR A 159 -3.70 7.05 13.01
C THR A 159 -4.12 6.77 11.56
N LEU A 160 -5.32 7.22 11.19
CA LEU A 160 -5.82 7.11 9.81
C LEU A 160 -4.87 7.76 8.80
N THR A 161 -4.90 7.28 7.56
CA THR A 161 -4.09 7.82 6.45
C THR A 161 -2.57 7.63 6.68
N THR A 162 -2.21 6.53 7.36
CA THR A 162 -0.82 6.10 7.54
C THR A 162 -0.55 4.82 6.78
N LEU A 163 0.48 4.81 5.95
CA LEU A 163 1.03 3.62 5.33
C LEU A 163 2.30 3.20 6.07
N LEU A 164 2.38 1.93 6.47
CA LEU A 164 3.58 1.35 7.03
C LEU A 164 4.34 0.62 5.92
N VAL A 165 5.63 0.93 5.76
CA VAL A 165 6.50 0.27 4.79
C VAL A 165 7.61 -0.44 5.55
N VAL A 166 7.89 -1.68 5.19
CA VAL A 166 8.88 -2.54 5.84
C VAL A 166 9.73 -3.24 4.80
N GLY A 167 11.04 -3.27 4.98
CA GLY A 167 11.95 -4.01 4.13
C GLY A 167 13.23 -3.26 3.76
N ASP A 168 14.22 -4.01 3.33
CA ASP A 168 15.57 -3.52 3.03
C ASP A 168 15.62 -2.48 1.89
N ALA A 169 14.60 -2.43 1.04
CA ALA A 169 14.54 -1.47 -0.05
C ALA A 169 14.47 0.00 0.41
N ILE A 170 14.03 0.27 1.66
CA ILE A 170 13.79 1.63 2.15
C ILE A 170 15.09 2.45 2.19
N ASP A 171 16.17 1.87 2.70
CA ASP A 171 17.44 2.58 2.90
C ASP A 171 18.57 2.08 2.01
N ASN A 172 18.27 1.17 1.08
CA ASN A 172 19.27 0.59 0.22
C ASN A 172 19.44 1.42 -1.07
N ARG A 173 20.65 1.87 -1.31
CA ARG A 173 21.09 2.53 -2.55
C ARG A 173 22.01 1.66 -3.41
N GLU A 174 22.32 0.45 -2.94
CA GLU A 174 23.15 -0.50 -3.64
C GLU A 174 22.27 -1.39 -4.53
N GLY A 175 22.78 -1.76 -5.66
CA GLY A 175 22.07 -2.62 -6.61
C GLY A 175 21.95 -1.95 -7.95
N LEU A 176 22.80 -2.39 -8.87
CA LEU A 176 22.74 -1.98 -10.26
C LEU A 176 21.92 -3.00 -11.04
N SER A 177 20.92 -2.51 -11.76
CA SER A 177 20.22 -3.35 -12.72
C SER A 177 21.23 -3.85 -13.78
N ARG A 178 21.22 -5.15 -14.04
CA ARG A 178 22.02 -5.73 -15.14
C ARG A 178 21.75 -5.07 -16.49
N LEU A 179 20.57 -4.48 -16.67
CA LEU A 179 20.19 -3.72 -17.86
C LEU A 179 21.09 -2.51 -18.13
N TYR A 180 21.70 -1.95 -17.09
CA TYR A 180 22.63 -0.80 -17.17
C TYR A 180 24.09 -1.21 -17.12
N ASN A 181 24.38 -2.52 -17.05
CA ASN A 181 25.74 -3.02 -17.14
C ASN A 181 26.25 -2.86 -18.58
N ASP A 182 27.51 -2.43 -18.75
CA ASP A 182 28.13 -2.21 -20.07
C ASP A 182 28.16 -3.48 -20.93
N ASN A 183 28.14 -4.65 -20.30
CA ASN A 183 28.13 -5.95 -20.98
C ASN A 183 26.71 -6.46 -21.32
N PHE A 184 25.64 -5.72 -20.96
CA PHE A 184 24.26 -6.16 -21.24
C PHE A 184 23.83 -5.67 -22.63
N LYS A 185 23.61 -6.65 -23.53
CA LYS A 185 23.08 -6.39 -24.87
C LYS A 185 21.56 -6.54 -24.89
N HIS A 186 20.84 -5.57 -25.42
CA HIS A 186 19.42 -5.63 -25.68
C HIS A 186 19.08 -5.05 -27.04
N LEU A 187 17.84 -5.20 -27.51
CA LEU A 187 17.39 -4.84 -28.86
C LEU A 187 17.78 -3.41 -29.33
N PHE A 188 17.94 -2.47 -28.40
CA PHE A 188 18.24 -1.08 -28.72
C PHE A 188 19.66 -0.64 -28.32
N ARG A 189 20.46 -1.54 -27.74
CA ARG A 189 21.85 -1.27 -27.34
C ARG A 189 22.73 -2.41 -27.89
N ARG A 190 23.40 -2.18 -29.00
CA ARG A 190 24.34 -3.10 -29.65
C ARG A 190 25.74 -2.98 -29.06
#